data_91a23800b1db24028bd2d0baba73bf0a
#
_entry.id   91a23800b1db24028bd2d0baba73bf0a
#
_cell.length_a   1.000
_cell.length_b   1.000
_cell.length_c   1.000
_cell.angle_alpha   90.00
_cell.angle_beta   90.00
_cell.angle_gamma   90.00
#
_symmetry.space_group_name_H-M   'P 1'
#
loop_
_entity.id
_entity.type
_entity.pdbx_description
1 polymer ?
#
loop_
_entity_poly.entity_id
_entity_poly.type
_entity_poly.pdbx_seq_one_letter_code
_entity_poly.pdbx_strand_id
1 'polypeptide(L)'
;MAESAGAGAEIIAAATASAVDIDPVIHAQARLRIMATLAAVPVGDELHFPRLRELLDMTAGNLSTHLSKLEGAGYVQQNKTYSGRSPATYLALTPEGRVAFERYVRNLRALLDA
;
A
#
# COMPACT_ATOMS: atom_id res chain seq x y z
N MET A 1 1.42 14.71 -40.60
CA MET A 1 1.13 13.27 -40.71
C MET A 1 1.97 12.45 -39.75
N ALA A 2 3.28 12.63 -39.73
CA ALA A 2 4.17 11.94 -38.77
C ALA A 2 3.84 12.31 -37.32
N GLU A 3 3.49 13.56 -37.07
CA GLU A 3 3.11 14.00 -35.74
C GLU A 3 1.81 13.35 -35.26
N SER A 4 0.84 13.20 -36.17
CA SER A 4 -0.42 12.51 -35.84
C SER A 4 -0.16 11.04 -35.51
N ALA A 5 0.71 10.37 -36.26
CA ALA A 5 1.08 8.98 -35.97
C ALA A 5 1.82 8.87 -34.63
N GLY A 6 2.72 9.81 -34.33
CA GLY A 6 3.40 9.86 -33.04
C GLY A 6 2.45 10.09 -31.89
N ALA A 7 1.53 11.07 -32.04
CA ALA A 7 0.52 11.35 -31.03
C ALA A 7 -0.42 10.15 -30.82
N GLY A 8 -0.79 9.43 -31.87
CA GLY A 8 -1.58 8.22 -31.78
C GLY A 8 -0.87 7.10 -31.03
N ALA A 9 0.43 6.92 -31.28
CA ALA A 9 1.23 5.93 -30.57
C ALA A 9 1.34 6.25 -29.08
N GLU A 10 1.54 7.52 -28.74
CA GLU A 10 1.58 7.97 -27.33
C GLU A 10 0.25 7.73 -26.64
N ILE A 11 -0.87 8.03 -27.29
CA ILE A 11 -2.20 7.80 -26.73
C ILE A 11 -2.42 6.30 -26.50
N ILE A 12 -2.01 5.45 -27.45
CA ILE A 12 -2.15 4.00 -27.31
C ILE A 12 -1.26 3.49 -26.17
N ALA A 13 -0.04 3.98 -26.04
CA ALA A 13 0.87 3.60 -24.96
C ALA A 13 0.27 4.02 -23.61
N ALA A 14 -0.25 5.23 -23.49
CA ALA A 14 -0.89 5.71 -22.27
C ALA A 14 -2.13 4.90 -21.93
N ALA A 15 -2.96 4.57 -22.91
CA ALA A 15 -4.14 3.72 -22.69
C ALA A 15 -3.75 2.32 -22.24
N THR A 16 -2.69 1.75 -22.82
CA THR A 16 -2.19 0.44 -22.43
C THR A 16 -1.65 0.46 -21.00
N ALA A 17 -0.88 1.51 -20.66
CA ALA A 17 -0.36 1.69 -19.31
C ALA A 17 -1.49 1.91 -18.30
N SER A 18 -2.53 2.67 -18.68
CA SER A 18 -3.68 2.90 -17.78
C SER A 18 -4.55 1.66 -17.62
N ALA A 19 -4.41 0.66 -18.49
CA ALA A 19 -5.04 -0.64 -18.31
C ALA A 19 -4.27 -1.52 -17.32
N VAL A 20 -3.06 -1.13 -16.92
CA VAL A 20 -2.33 -1.82 -15.85
C VAL A 20 -3.12 -1.69 -14.55
N ASP A 21 -3.25 -2.81 -13.86
CA ASP A 21 -4.04 -2.87 -12.64
C ASP A 21 -3.36 -2.11 -11.50
N ILE A 22 -3.93 -0.99 -11.14
CA ILE A 22 -3.51 -0.21 -9.97
C ILE A 22 -4.45 -0.58 -8.83
N ASP A 23 -3.94 -1.30 -7.85
CA ASP A 23 -4.74 -1.81 -6.73
C ASP A 23 -5.46 -0.67 -6.00
N PRO A 24 -6.80 -0.62 -6.03
CA PRO A 24 -7.54 0.49 -5.44
C PRO A 24 -7.49 0.49 -3.91
N VAL A 25 -7.19 -0.64 -3.28
CA VAL A 25 -7.05 -0.72 -1.83
C VAL A 25 -5.76 -0.03 -1.40
N ILE A 26 -4.67 -0.21 -2.15
CA ILE A 26 -3.39 0.43 -1.88
C ILE A 26 -3.36 1.87 -2.41
N HIS A 27 -4.03 2.13 -3.54
CA HIS A 27 -4.02 3.44 -4.22
C HIS A 27 -4.88 4.47 -3.50
N ALA A 28 -4.56 4.73 -2.26
CA ALA A 28 -5.11 5.81 -1.46
C ALA A 28 -3.96 6.29 -0.58
N GLN A 29 -3.76 7.60 -0.50
CA GLN A 29 -2.58 8.19 0.13
C GLN A 29 -2.28 7.58 1.51
N ALA A 30 -3.27 7.51 2.38
CA ALA A 30 -3.07 6.98 3.73
C ALA A 30 -2.68 5.50 3.71
N ARG A 31 -3.37 4.68 2.91
CA ARG A 31 -3.08 3.24 2.83
C ARG A 31 -1.75 2.96 2.15
N LEU A 32 -1.41 3.72 1.12
CA LEU A 32 -0.10 3.63 0.47
C LEU A 32 1.03 3.91 1.48
N ARG A 33 0.88 4.95 2.30
CA ARG A 33 1.87 5.30 3.32
C ARG A 33 2.00 4.18 4.37
N ILE A 34 0.88 3.59 4.78
CA ILE A 34 0.89 2.45 5.70
C ILE A 34 1.65 1.27 5.08
N MET A 35 1.29 0.89 3.86
CA MET A 35 1.93 -0.23 3.16
C MET A 35 3.44 0.00 2.99
N ALA A 36 3.84 1.19 2.57
CA ALA A 36 5.25 1.53 2.38
C ALA A 36 6.04 1.46 3.68
N THR A 37 5.45 1.95 4.78
CA THR A 37 6.09 1.92 6.10
C THR A 37 6.24 0.49 6.59
N LEU A 38 5.20 -0.32 6.49
CA LEU A 38 5.24 -1.72 6.91
C LEU A 38 6.15 -2.56 6.00
N ALA A 39 6.25 -2.22 4.72
CA ALA A 39 7.17 -2.91 3.80
C ALA A 39 8.63 -2.69 4.17
N ALA A 40 8.95 -1.59 4.83
CA ALA A 40 10.31 -1.30 5.28
C ALA A 40 10.70 -2.08 6.56
N VAL A 41 9.72 -2.66 7.25
CA VAL A 41 9.98 -3.50 8.43
C VAL A 41 10.48 -4.86 7.95
N PRO A 42 11.57 -5.39 8.52
CA PRO A 42 12.10 -6.70 8.12
C PRO A 42 11.04 -7.81 8.28
N VAL A 43 11.09 -8.78 7.40
CA VAL A 43 10.19 -9.94 7.45
C VAL A 43 10.36 -10.66 8.79
N GLY A 44 9.25 -10.93 9.45
CA GLY A 44 9.24 -11.55 10.78
C GLY A 44 9.16 -10.56 11.92
N ASP A 45 9.40 -9.27 11.66
CA ASP A 45 9.24 -8.22 12.66
C ASP A 45 7.87 -7.56 12.51
N GLU A 46 7.42 -6.94 13.59
CA GLU A 46 6.14 -6.25 13.65
C GLU A 46 6.35 -4.82 14.15
N LEU A 47 5.43 -3.93 13.78
CA LEU A 47 5.45 -2.55 14.23
C LEU A 47 4.29 -2.31 15.19
N HIS A 48 4.58 -1.73 16.36
CA HIS A 48 3.56 -1.42 17.35
C HIS A 48 2.64 -0.29 16.86
N PHE A 49 1.34 -0.41 17.10
CA PHE A 49 0.35 0.55 16.61
C PHE A 49 0.67 2.02 16.96
N PRO A 50 1.01 2.36 18.20
CA PRO A 50 1.36 3.76 18.53
C PRO A 50 2.56 4.27 17.74
N ARG A 51 3.53 3.40 17.46
CA ARG A 51 4.70 3.77 16.68
C ARG A 51 4.35 4.06 15.22
N LEU A 52 3.52 3.21 14.61
CA LEU A 52 3.04 3.45 13.25
C LEU A 52 2.24 4.75 13.18
N ARG A 53 1.35 4.97 14.14
CA ARG A 53 0.57 6.19 14.24
C ARG A 53 1.47 7.43 14.30
N GLU A 54 2.51 7.38 15.12
CA GLU A 54 3.46 8.47 15.28
C GLU A 54 4.23 8.73 13.99
N LEU A 55 4.75 7.69 13.35
CA LEU A 55 5.49 7.79 12.09
C LEU A 55 4.66 8.41 10.97
N LEU A 56 3.37 8.11 10.93
CA LEU A 56 2.47 8.58 9.88
C LEU A 56 1.74 9.87 10.24
N ASP A 57 1.84 10.32 11.48
CA ASP A 57 1.13 11.50 11.98
C ASP A 57 -0.38 11.40 11.71
N MET A 58 -0.97 10.27 12.12
CA MET A 58 -2.39 9.99 11.94
C MET A 58 -3.10 9.89 13.28
N THR A 59 -4.40 10.17 13.28
CA THR A 59 -5.23 9.88 14.44
C THR A 59 -5.40 8.36 14.58
N ALA A 60 -5.64 7.90 15.80
CA ALA A 60 -5.89 6.48 16.05
C ALA A 60 -7.08 5.96 15.25
N GLY A 61 -8.15 6.73 15.17
CA GLY A 61 -9.35 6.36 14.43
C GLY A 61 -9.09 6.23 12.92
N ASN A 62 -8.40 7.19 12.33
CA ASN A 62 -8.05 7.14 10.90
C ASN A 62 -7.14 5.94 10.60
N LEU A 63 -6.12 5.73 11.41
CA LEU A 63 -5.22 4.60 11.25
C LEU A 63 -5.98 3.28 11.35
N SER A 64 -6.82 3.11 12.37
CA SER A 64 -7.63 1.90 12.57
C SER A 64 -8.53 1.62 11.37
N THR A 65 -9.17 2.66 10.82
CA THR A 65 -10.07 2.51 9.67
C THR A 65 -9.30 2.00 8.44
N HIS A 66 -8.15 2.59 8.16
CA HIS A 66 -7.34 2.17 7.01
C HIS A 66 -6.71 0.79 7.21
N LEU A 67 -6.26 0.48 8.42
CA LEU A 67 -5.74 -0.86 8.74
C LEU A 67 -6.82 -1.92 8.57
N SER A 68 -8.06 -1.65 8.97
CA SER A 68 -9.17 -2.59 8.77
C SER A 68 -9.42 -2.87 7.29
N LYS A 69 -9.32 -1.86 6.44
CA LYS A 69 -9.44 -2.03 4.99
C LYS A 69 -8.32 -2.90 4.42
N LEU A 70 -7.11 -2.64 4.84
CA LEU A 70 -5.94 -3.41 4.41
C LEU A 70 -5.99 -4.85 4.92
N GLU A 71 -6.42 -5.05 6.15
CA GLU A 71 -6.61 -6.38 6.73
C GLU A 71 -7.71 -7.15 5.98
N GLY A 72 -8.82 -6.49 5.68
CA GLY A 72 -9.92 -7.07 4.91
C GLY A 72 -9.51 -7.50 3.51
N ALA A 73 -8.54 -6.84 2.91
CA ALA A 73 -7.96 -7.22 1.62
C ALA A 73 -6.91 -8.34 1.76
N GLY A 74 -6.54 -8.73 2.97
CA GLY A 74 -5.53 -9.74 3.22
C GLY A 74 -4.09 -9.23 3.18
N TYR A 75 -3.88 -7.91 3.22
CA TYR A 75 -2.56 -7.32 3.03
C TYR A 75 -1.81 -7.03 4.32
N VAL A 76 -2.53 -6.83 5.41
CA VAL A 76 -1.98 -6.50 6.71
C VAL A 76 -2.51 -7.47 7.75
N GLN A 77 -1.63 -7.87 8.65
CA GLN A 77 -1.98 -8.65 9.81
C GLN A 77 -1.95 -7.75 11.04
N GLN A 78 -3.03 -7.76 11.80
CA GLN A 78 -3.13 -7.08 13.09
C GLN A 78 -3.09 -8.15 14.19
N ASN A 79 -1.99 -8.20 14.91
CA ASN A 79 -1.81 -9.12 16.01
C ASN A 79 -2.15 -8.41 17.32
N LYS A 80 -3.36 -8.68 17.82
CA LYS A 80 -3.86 -8.08 19.07
C LYS A 80 -3.50 -8.97 20.22
N THR A 81 -2.78 -8.41 21.20
CA THR A 81 -2.29 -9.11 22.38
C THR A 81 -2.27 -8.18 23.58
N TYR A 82 -1.55 -8.55 24.60
CA TYR A 82 -1.36 -7.73 25.79
C TYR A 82 0.11 -7.50 26.06
N SER A 83 0.44 -6.27 26.47
CA SER A 83 1.74 -5.93 27.05
C SER A 83 1.48 -5.67 28.54
N GLY A 84 1.78 -6.66 29.38
CA GLY A 84 1.32 -6.64 30.75
C GLY A 84 -0.21 -6.74 30.83
N ARG A 85 -0.86 -5.73 31.37
CA ARG A 85 -2.34 -5.65 31.47
C ARG A 85 -2.97 -4.79 30.39
N SER A 86 -2.16 -4.14 29.57
CA SER A 86 -2.65 -3.23 28.55
C SER A 86 -2.78 -3.94 27.20
N PRO A 87 -3.89 -3.71 26.48
CA PRO A 87 -3.99 -4.19 25.10
C PRO A 87 -2.88 -3.61 24.23
N ALA A 88 -2.35 -4.41 23.34
CA ALA A 88 -1.31 -4.00 22.39
C ALA A 88 -1.60 -4.60 21.03
N THR A 89 -1.42 -3.82 19.96
CA THR A 89 -1.60 -4.26 18.59
C THR A 89 -0.28 -4.11 17.83
N TYR A 90 0.14 -5.21 17.22
CA TYR A 90 1.34 -5.26 16.39
C TYR A 90 0.96 -5.52 14.95
N LEU A 91 1.65 -4.87 14.03
CA LEU A 91 1.27 -4.80 12.62
C LEU A 91 2.40 -5.27 11.74
N ALA A 92 2.05 -6.03 10.72
CA ALA A 92 2.99 -6.48 9.70
C ALA A 92 2.26 -6.67 8.38
N LEU A 93 2.99 -6.58 7.27
CA LEU A 93 2.45 -7.05 6.00
C LEU A 93 2.35 -8.58 6.02
N THR A 94 1.28 -9.09 5.43
CA THR A 94 1.19 -10.51 5.11
C THR A 94 2.10 -10.82 3.91
N PRO A 95 2.40 -12.09 3.62
CA PRO A 95 3.07 -12.44 2.35
C PRO A 95 2.31 -11.91 1.13
N GLU A 96 0.98 -12.00 1.15
CA GLU A 96 0.12 -11.46 0.09
C GLU A 96 0.24 -9.95 -0.01
N GLY A 97 0.33 -9.26 1.13
CA GLY A 97 0.51 -7.82 1.17
C GLY A 97 1.84 -7.37 0.57
N ARG A 98 2.91 -8.11 0.83
CA ARG A 98 4.22 -7.82 0.23
C ARG A 98 4.19 -7.99 -1.28
N VAL A 99 3.60 -9.06 -1.77
CA VAL A 99 3.44 -9.29 -3.20
C VAL A 99 2.57 -8.21 -3.83
N ALA A 100 1.46 -7.87 -3.19
CA ALA A 100 0.54 -6.84 -3.67
C ALA A 100 1.25 -5.47 -3.74
N PHE A 101 2.04 -5.13 -2.74
CA PHE A 101 2.77 -3.87 -2.72
C PHE A 101 3.85 -3.80 -3.79
N GLU A 102 4.61 -4.87 -3.99
CA GLU A 102 5.62 -4.95 -5.05
C GLU A 102 4.96 -4.81 -6.43
N ARG A 103 3.83 -5.46 -6.64
CA ARG A 103 3.05 -5.35 -7.88
C ARG A 103 2.54 -3.93 -8.07
N TYR A 104 2.03 -3.32 -7.01
CA TYR A 104 1.56 -1.93 -7.04
C TYR A 104 2.68 -0.99 -7.50
N VAL A 105 3.86 -1.11 -6.92
CA VAL A 105 5.01 -0.27 -7.27
C VAL A 105 5.40 -0.45 -8.73
N ARG A 106 5.48 -1.71 -9.21
CA ARG A 106 5.80 -2.00 -10.62
C ARG A 106 4.76 -1.41 -11.56
N ASN A 107 3.49 -1.61 -11.24
CA ASN A 107 2.39 -1.15 -12.09
C ASN A 107 2.31 0.38 -12.12
N LEU A 108 2.52 1.02 -10.99
CA LEU A 108 2.54 2.48 -10.92
C LEU A 108 3.71 3.04 -11.75
N ARG A 109 4.89 2.45 -11.64
CA ARG A 109 6.05 2.85 -12.44
C ARG A 109 5.78 2.68 -13.93
N ALA A 110 5.20 1.55 -14.32
CA ALA A 110 4.85 1.30 -15.72
C ALA A 110 3.88 2.36 -16.25
N LEU A 111 2.90 2.75 -15.46
CA LEU A 111 1.94 3.81 -15.81
C LEU A 111 2.65 5.16 -15.96
N LEU A 112 3.53 5.48 -15.04
CA LEU A 112 4.24 6.77 -15.05
C LEU A 112 5.27 6.88 -16.17
N ASP A 113 5.85 5.75 -16.59
CA ASP A 113 6.88 5.68 -17.62
C ASP A 113 6.30 5.46 -19.02
N ALA A 114 5.00 5.40 -19.13
CA ALA A 114 4.32 5.19 -20.41
C ALA A 114 4.40 6.41 -21.35
#